data_dc219bff2fb71d1128a089f8e330752d
#
_entry.id   dc219bff2fb71d1128a089f8e330752d
#
_cell.length_a   1.000
_cell.length_b   1.000
_cell.length_c   1.000
_cell.angle_alpha   90.00
_cell.angle_beta   90.00
_cell.angle_gamma   90.00
#
_symmetry.space_group_name_H-M   'P 1'
#
loop_
_entity.id
_entity.type
_entity.pdbx_description
1 polymer ?
#
loop_
_entity_poly.entity_id
_entity_poly.type
_entity_poly.pdbx_seq_one_letter_code
_entity_poly.pdbx_strand_id
1 'polypeptide(L)'
;MNRSYFCAKNDNGKADQMKELLLETYTIILPILLGYIVWLLKQQKKSRDANSKGTMLLLRVQLIEYHEEWSGRGYITKHGIENFIDMYDAYHALGGNGMVTHLLEEVQELPIKN
;
A
#
# COMPACT_ATOMS: atom_id res chain seq x y z
N MET A 1 -65.66 -11.59 -6.15
CA MET A 1 -65.01 -11.57 -4.79
C MET A 1 -63.94 -12.63 -4.62
N ASN A 2 -64.16 -13.86 -5.06
CA ASN A 2 -63.19 -14.92 -4.86
C ASN A 2 -61.84 -14.75 -5.61
N ARG A 3 -61.85 -14.06 -6.79
CA ARG A 3 -60.63 -13.86 -7.58
C ARG A 3 -59.63 -12.87 -6.93
N SER A 4 -60.12 -11.78 -6.36
CA SER A 4 -59.20 -10.81 -5.70
C SER A 4 -58.61 -11.36 -4.41
N TYR A 5 -59.33 -12.20 -3.71
CA TYR A 5 -58.88 -12.87 -2.51
C TYR A 5 -57.77 -13.92 -2.82
N PHE A 6 -57.90 -14.60 -3.92
CA PHE A 6 -56.95 -15.61 -4.37
C PHE A 6 -55.65 -14.98 -4.86
N CYS A 7 -55.73 -13.86 -5.58
CA CYS A 7 -54.57 -13.11 -6.05
C CYS A 7 -53.78 -12.52 -4.90
N ALA A 8 -54.41 -11.97 -3.86
CA ALA A 8 -53.74 -11.41 -2.69
C ALA A 8 -52.97 -12.47 -1.90
N LYS A 9 -53.54 -13.67 -1.77
CA LYS A 9 -52.91 -14.79 -1.10
C LYS A 9 -51.71 -15.34 -1.90
N ASN A 10 -51.81 -15.32 -3.21
CA ASN A 10 -50.75 -15.79 -4.08
C ASN A 10 -49.56 -14.81 -4.11
N ASP A 11 -49.81 -13.52 -4.07
CA ASP A 11 -48.75 -12.49 -4.01
C ASP A 11 -47.98 -12.54 -2.68
N ASN A 12 -48.67 -12.77 -1.57
CA ASN A 12 -48.02 -12.93 -0.27
C ASN A 12 -47.16 -14.19 -0.24
N GLY A 13 -47.57 -15.27 -0.84
CA GLY A 13 -46.81 -16.51 -0.94
C GLY A 13 -45.55 -16.34 -1.78
N LYS A 14 -45.62 -15.61 -2.87
CA LYS A 14 -44.46 -15.29 -3.72
C LYS A 14 -43.49 -14.39 -3.02
N ALA A 15 -43.95 -13.37 -2.30
CA ALA A 15 -43.09 -12.46 -1.55
C ALA A 15 -42.33 -13.20 -0.42
N ASP A 16 -43.00 -14.12 0.27
CA ASP A 16 -42.38 -14.95 1.30
C ASP A 16 -41.34 -15.91 0.73
N GLN A 17 -41.64 -16.55 -0.42
CA GLN A 17 -40.68 -17.40 -1.12
C GLN A 17 -39.45 -16.62 -1.60
N MET A 18 -39.63 -15.41 -2.10
CA MET A 18 -38.52 -14.56 -2.51
C MET A 18 -37.63 -14.17 -1.33
N LYS A 19 -38.23 -13.87 -0.18
CA LYS A 19 -37.47 -13.58 1.06
C LYS A 19 -36.64 -14.77 1.52
N GLU A 20 -37.23 -15.98 1.50
CA GLU A 20 -36.50 -17.19 1.86
C GLU A 20 -35.34 -17.47 0.90
N LEU A 21 -35.56 -17.34 -0.41
CA LEU A 21 -34.52 -17.51 -1.42
C LEU A 21 -33.40 -16.49 -1.24
N LEU A 22 -33.73 -15.24 -0.96
CA LEU A 22 -32.75 -14.18 -0.72
C LEU A 22 -31.92 -14.46 0.53
N LEU A 23 -32.55 -14.94 1.62
CA LEU A 23 -31.84 -15.30 2.84
C LEU A 23 -30.92 -16.50 2.64
N GLU A 24 -31.37 -17.55 1.93
CA GLU A 24 -30.55 -18.71 1.60
C GLU A 24 -29.37 -18.32 0.72
N THR A 25 -29.61 -17.52 -0.31
CA THR A 25 -28.56 -17.00 -1.21
C THR A 25 -27.55 -16.15 -0.43
N TYR A 26 -28.03 -15.30 0.48
CA TYR A 26 -27.19 -14.44 1.31
C TYR A 26 -26.28 -15.26 2.23
N THR A 27 -26.79 -16.33 2.86
CA THR A 27 -25.99 -17.20 3.73
C THR A 27 -24.91 -17.98 2.98
N ILE A 28 -25.11 -18.26 1.69
CA ILE A 28 -24.12 -18.93 0.84
C ILE A 28 -23.09 -17.94 0.30
N ILE A 29 -23.54 -16.77 -0.15
CA ILE A 29 -22.68 -15.75 -0.79
C ILE A 29 -21.80 -15.04 0.22
N LEU A 30 -22.30 -14.74 1.42
CA LEU A 30 -21.59 -13.97 2.43
C LEU A 30 -20.21 -14.56 2.78
N PRO A 31 -20.08 -15.87 3.11
CA PRO A 31 -18.76 -16.47 3.38
C PRO A 31 -17.82 -16.42 2.18
N ILE A 32 -18.34 -16.59 0.96
CA ILE A 32 -17.55 -16.54 -0.27
C ILE A 32 -17.00 -15.13 -0.50
N LEU A 33 -17.83 -14.10 -0.30
CA LEU A 33 -17.39 -12.70 -0.41
C LEU A 33 -16.36 -12.36 0.66
N LEU A 34 -16.53 -12.79 1.89
CA LEU A 34 -15.55 -12.58 2.96
C LEU A 34 -14.22 -13.24 2.64
N GLY A 35 -14.24 -14.48 2.13
CA GLY A 35 -13.03 -15.18 1.70
C GLY A 35 -12.32 -14.45 0.56
N TYR A 36 -13.06 -13.93 -0.41
CA TYR A 36 -12.52 -13.15 -1.52
C TYR A 36 -11.89 -11.84 -1.05
N ILE A 37 -12.55 -11.13 -0.13
CA ILE A 37 -12.01 -9.90 0.44
C ILE A 37 -10.70 -10.17 1.19
N VAL A 38 -10.64 -11.22 2.00
CA VAL A 38 -9.42 -11.61 2.73
C VAL A 38 -8.30 -11.95 1.74
N TRP A 39 -8.61 -12.68 0.67
CA TRP A 39 -7.65 -13.01 -0.38
C TRP A 39 -7.11 -11.76 -1.07
N LEU A 40 -7.99 -10.80 -1.42
CA LEU A 40 -7.59 -9.52 -2.02
C LEU A 40 -6.68 -8.72 -1.09
N LEU A 41 -7.01 -8.65 0.20
CA LEU A 41 -6.20 -7.95 1.19
C LEU A 41 -4.81 -8.55 1.32
N LYS A 42 -4.70 -9.89 1.30
CA LYS A 42 -3.41 -10.58 1.31
C LYS A 42 -2.59 -10.30 0.05
N GLN A 43 -3.22 -10.27 -1.11
CA GLN A 43 -2.54 -9.92 -2.37
C GLN A 43 -2.06 -8.48 -2.37
N GLN A 44 -2.87 -7.54 -1.89
CA GLN A 44 -2.47 -6.14 -1.79
C GLN A 44 -1.30 -5.95 -0.84
N LYS A 45 -1.29 -6.65 0.29
CA LYS A 45 -0.18 -6.61 1.23
C LYS A 45 1.12 -7.12 0.59
N LYS A 46 1.06 -8.25 -0.11
CA LYS A 46 2.22 -8.82 -0.82
C LYS A 46 2.74 -7.86 -1.89
N SER A 47 1.84 -7.24 -2.65
CA SER A 47 2.19 -6.25 -3.68
C SER A 47 2.81 -4.99 -3.06
N ARG A 48 2.25 -4.49 -1.97
CA ARG A 48 2.80 -3.33 -1.24
C ARG A 48 4.19 -3.62 -0.68
N ASP A 49 4.39 -4.80 -0.10
CA ASP A 49 5.70 -5.20 0.42
C ASP A 49 6.74 -5.29 -0.69
N ALA A 50 6.38 -5.85 -1.84
CA ALA A 50 7.26 -5.92 -3.01
C ALA A 50 7.59 -4.53 -3.55
N ASN A 51 6.57 -3.64 -3.66
CA ASN A 51 6.76 -2.26 -4.12
C ASN A 51 7.62 -1.46 -3.14
N SER A 52 7.40 -1.61 -1.85
CA SER A 52 8.20 -0.95 -0.81
C SER A 52 9.66 -1.37 -0.88
N LYS A 53 9.92 -2.67 -1.06
CA LYS A 53 11.28 -3.19 -1.21
C LYS A 53 11.94 -2.68 -2.47
N GLY A 54 11.22 -2.64 -3.60
CA GLY A 54 11.73 -2.08 -4.85
C GLY A 54 12.07 -0.60 -4.72
N THR A 55 11.19 0.19 -4.10
CA THR A 55 11.43 1.61 -3.83
C THR A 55 12.62 1.81 -2.91
N MET A 56 12.75 1.01 -1.87
CA MET A 56 13.89 1.05 -0.95
C MET A 56 15.21 0.80 -1.69
N LEU A 57 15.25 -0.18 -2.59
CA LEU A 57 16.45 -0.49 -3.37
C LEU A 57 16.80 0.63 -4.34
N LEU A 58 15.81 1.25 -4.98
CA LEU A 58 16.02 2.41 -5.85
C LEU A 58 16.58 3.60 -5.06
N LEU A 59 16.03 3.89 -3.90
CA LEU A 59 16.53 4.94 -3.01
C LEU A 59 17.98 4.66 -2.58
N ARG A 60 18.30 3.41 -2.30
CA ARG A 60 19.66 3.01 -1.94
C ARG A 60 20.65 3.31 -3.06
N VAL A 61 20.31 2.94 -4.29
CA VAL A 61 21.15 3.23 -5.46
C VAL A 61 21.33 4.72 -5.64
N GLN A 62 20.24 5.49 -5.53
CA GLN A 62 20.31 6.94 -5.64
C GLN A 62 21.15 7.59 -4.54
N LEU A 63 21.02 7.13 -3.32
CA LEU A 63 21.84 7.63 -2.21
C LEU A 63 23.33 7.38 -2.43
N ILE A 64 23.69 6.21 -2.94
CA ILE A 64 25.07 5.87 -3.27
C ILE A 64 25.57 6.76 -4.40
N GLU A 65 24.79 6.97 -5.45
CA GLU A 65 25.17 7.86 -6.57
C GLU A 65 25.35 9.31 -6.13
N TYR A 66 24.45 9.84 -5.32
CA TYR A 66 24.58 11.20 -4.78
C TYR A 66 25.77 11.34 -3.87
N HIS A 67 26.05 10.33 -3.03
CA HIS A 67 27.24 10.32 -2.18
C HIS A 67 28.52 10.39 -3.02
N GLU A 68 28.63 9.60 -4.06
CA GLU A 68 29.77 9.57 -4.96
C GLU A 68 29.93 10.92 -5.69
N GLU A 69 28.84 11.49 -6.15
CA GLU A 69 28.83 12.76 -6.86
C GLU A 69 29.31 13.90 -5.96
N TRP A 70 28.73 14.04 -4.76
CA TRP A 70 29.13 15.10 -3.85
C TRP A 70 30.53 14.90 -3.28
N SER A 71 30.91 13.66 -2.97
CA SER A 71 32.27 13.36 -2.52
C SER A 71 33.31 13.64 -3.59
N GLY A 72 32.99 13.37 -4.84
CA GLY A 72 33.86 13.69 -5.97
C GLY A 72 34.05 15.20 -6.18
N ARG A 73 33.02 16.01 -5.88
CA ARG A 73 33.12 17.47 -5.92
C ARG A 73 33.85 18.07 -4.73
N GLY A 74 33.89 17.35 -3.59
CA GLY A 74 34.51 17.80 -2.36
C GLY A 74 33.72 18.82 -1.56
N TYR A 75 32.48 19.13 -1.97
CA TYR A 75 31.59 20.02 -1.25
C TYR A 75 30.13 19.60 -1.51
N ILE A 76 29.23 20.13 -0.71
CA ILE A 76 27.78 19.90 -0.90
C ILE A 76 27.05 21.24 -0.75
N THR A 77 25.98 21.42 -1.51
CA THR A 77 25.10 22.58 -1.34
C THR A 77 24.08 22.33 -0.23
N LYS A 78 23.48 23.42 0.28
CA LYS A 78 22.42 23.31 1.29
C LYS A 78 21.25 22.48 0.78
N HIS A 79 20.82 22.68 -0.47
CA HIS A 79 19.77 21.87 -1.08
C HIS A 79 20.18 20.41 -1.27
N GLY A 80 21.44 20.17 -1.61
CA GLY A 80 21.98 18.82 -1.76
C GLY A 80 21.92 18.03 -0.45
N ILE A 81 22.29 18.63 0.67
CA ILE A 81 22.24 17.96 1.95
C ILE A 81 20.80 17.73 2.42
N GLU A 82 19.90 18.70 2.21
CA GLU A 82 18.47 18.53 2.53
C GLU A 82 17.85 17.39 1.72
N ASN A 83 18.12 17.33 0.42
CA ASN A 83 17.64 16.24 -0.43
C ASN A 83 18.21 14.88 0.00
N PHE A 84 19.48 14.84 0.38
CA PHE A 84 20.09 13.60 0.84
C PHE A 84 19.46 13.11 2.14
N ILE A 85 19.19 14.00 3.07
CA ILE A 85 18.53 13.68 4.33
C ILE A 85 17.10 13.19 4.09
N ASP A 86 16.35 13.85 3.22
CA ASP A 86 14.98 13.45 2.88
C ASP A 86 14.95 12.05 2.26
N MET A 87 15.86 11.75 1.34
CA MET A 87 15.98 10.42 0.74
C MET A 87 16.40 9.37 1.77
N TYR A 88 17.31 9.72 2.67
CA TYR A 88 17.75 8.84 3.75
C TYR A 88 16.59 8.52 4.68
N ASP A 89 15.80 9.52 5.09
CA ASP A 89 14.66 9.34 5.96
C ASP A 89 13.61 8.42 5.31
N ALA A 90 13.34 8.61 4.02
CA ALA A 90 12.44 7.75 3.26
C ALA A 90 12.96 6.31 3.20
N TYR A 91 14.26 6.13 2.94
CA TYR A 91 14.91 4.82 2.90
C TYR A 91 14.81 4.11 4.26
N HIS A 92 15.07 4.83 5.33
CA HIS A 92 15.00 4.29 6.68
C HIS A 92 13.57 3.92 7.08
N ALA A 93 12.59 4.76 6.72
CA ALA A 93 11.17 4.50 6.96
C ALA A 93 10.68 3.24 6.24
N LEU A 94 11.25 2.90 5.09
CA LEU A 94 10.94 1.69 4.34
C LEU A 94 11.65 0.44 4.88
N GLY A 95 12.41 0.55 5.96
CA GLY A 95 13.11 -0.56 6.59
C GLY A 95 14.53 -0.78 6.09
N GLY A 96 15.15 0.24 5.50
CA GLY A 96 16.53 0.20 5.02
C GLY A 96 17.54 -0.05 6.14
N ASN A 97 18.63 -0.73 5.82
CA ASN A 97 19.67 -1.07 6.79
C ASN A 97 20.63 0.10 7.05
N GLY A 98 21.53 -0.07 8.05
CA GLY A 98 22.45 0.97 8.48
C GLY A 98 23.63 1.25 7.55
N MET A 99 23.76 0.54 6.42
CA MET A 99 24.84 0.76 5.47
C MET A 99 24.86 2.18 4.91
N VAL A 100 23.69 2.76 4.67
CA VAL A 100 23.54 4.11 4.14
C VAL A 100 23.80 5.18 5.22
N THR A 101 23.73 4.81 6.50
CA THR A 101 24.04 5.73 7.61
C THR A 101 25.46 6.28 7.52
N HIS A 102 26.42 5.45 7.13
CA HIS A 102 27.81 5.88 6.91
C HIS A 102 27.91 6.89 5.76
N LEU A 103 27.13 6.69 4.71
CA LEU A 103 27.10 7.64 3.59
C LEU A 103 26.57 9.00 4.03
N LEU A 104 25.54 9.02 4.88
CA LEU A 104 24.99 10.25 5.44
C LEU A 104 26.01 10.97 6.30
N GLU A 105 26.72 10.25 7.17
CA GLU A 105 27.76 10.81 8.02
C GLU A 105 28.87 11.44 7.18
N GLU A 106 29.34 10.75 6.15
CA GLU A 106 30.38 11.26 5.25
C GLU A 106 29.92 12.51 4.49
N VAL A 107 28.67 12.54 4.03
CA VAL A 107 28.11 13.70 3.33
C VAL A 107 27.97 14.89 4.28
N GLN A 108 27.60 14.66 5.55
CA GLN A 108 27.50 15.72 6.55
C GLN A 108 28.85 16.32 6.91
N GLU A 109 29.95 15.60 6.73
CA GLU A 109 31.30 16.10 6.94
C GLU A 109 31.81 16.98 5.81
N LEU A 110 31.17 16.96 4.63
CA LEU A 110 31.56 17.79 3.51
C LEU A 110 31.29 19.28 3.80
N PRO A 111 32.16 20.19 3.35
CA PRO A 111 31.91 21.62 3.48
C PRO A 111 30.70 22.05 2.67
N ILE A 112 29.89 22.91 3.27
CA ILE A 112 28.67 23.43 2.62
C ILE A 112 29.03 24.68 1.83
N LYS A 113 28.80 24.64 0.51
CA LYS A 113 28.94 25.80 -0.37
C LYS A 113 27.57 26.16 -0.93
N ASN A 114 27.18 27.40 -0.77
CA ASN A 114 25.96 27.92 -1.37
C ASN A 114 26.20 28.47 -2.77
#